data_0c76e9ab01b0028daf0470270bdac16f
#
_entry.id   0c76e9ab01b0028daf0470270bdac16f
#
_cell.length_a   1.000
_cell.length_b   1.000
_cell.length_c   1.000
_cell.angle_alpha   90.00
_cell.angle_beta   90.00
_cell.angle_gamma   90.00
#
_symmetry.space_group_name_H-M   'P 1'
#
loop_
_entity.id
_entity.type
_entity.pdbx_description
1 polymer ?
#
loop_
_entity_poly.entity_id
_entity_poly.type
_entity_poly.pdbx_seq_one_letter_code
_entity_poly.pdbx_strand_id
1 'polypeptide(L)'
;FGSNRKDSAAFVIPPLSKKEDSNHVVILEGLEDAMSIRTEHHGSWFLVATDKAGLKNLTGFFEKEKFKKCLIIADHDTDDKPEVTGQALAWQLGQTLEDMGIQVTVKMPPKPKEDANSALQSGQLRTWLKSLIDVPEEYQRTREEFKTEEWPEPDEFNVKLLDELNQKYAIAPVGNKTLILEESEEEIRFLTPSDFNLALENKFAFDNSGKYPKQIPAYKWWRSHPERREYNRVDFLPLHETPDGVFNMWKGFAVQPKGGLENIPLFHELLDEVICSGNERWAIYLWGWLANMVQCPEEKPGVAIVMRSDAQGVGKSCFVKYIGSLLGRHFRTVTHGSHIHGNFNGHLKDTLLLFGDEAVWGGDRSTESILKQLITEPLMIIEMKGKDVFEIRSYLRLMLATNSEWAAPVSLTDRRYFVLDVSNSRKNDHDFFKKLIDEQNHGGSEALLNALMDFDLSNFEVRNIPETPARLDQKFLSMDMIQKWWVDVLSDENFTIGEKILHIEQDNRVPISDLSTSFDEYAKEHNPRHRLWSVKRFCGQFRKLVSNVEIKRVGSGPREYQFPSLNECQLFFTDKYSLDSDVFEIN
;
A
#
# COMPACT_ATOMS: atom_id res chain seq x y z
N PHE A 1 -4.22 -35.83 42.23
CA PHE A 1 -5.28 -34.86 42.42
C PHE A 1 -4.65 -33.50 42.72
N GLY A 2 -4.71 -32.62 41.81
CA GLY A 2 -4.51 -31.19 41.83
C GLY A 2 -3.70 -30.57 42.97
N SER A 3 -2.40 -30.54 42.94
CA SER A 3 -1.63 -29.46 43.55
C SER A 3 -1.38 -28.39 42.50
N ASN A 4 -1.74 -27.15 42.80
CA ASN A 4 -1.62 -25.93 41.99
C ASN A 4 -0.12 -25.59 41.69
N ARG A 5 0.60 -26.43 40.99
CA ARG A 5 1.94 -26.14 40.44
C ARG A 5 1.86 -26.38 38.94
N LYS A 6 2.05 -25.34 38.19
CA LYS A 6 2.10 -25.32 36.71
C LYS A 6 3.22 -26.18 36.09
N ASP A 7 3.99 -26.91 36.88
CA ASP A 7 5.26 -27.54 36.45
C ASP A 7 5.24 -29.06 36.45
N SER A 8 4.10 -29.74 36.62
CA SER A 8 4.03 -31.20 36.56
C SER A 8 2.60 -31.68 36.27
N ALA A 9 2.23 -31.68 34.97
CA ALA A 9 1.02 -32.32 34.54
C ALA A 9 1.27 -33.78 34.20
N ALA A 10 1.18 -34.65 35.19
CA ALA A 10 1.16 -36.11 34.99
C ALA A 10 -0.01 -36.72 35.76
N PHE A 11 -0.67 -37.69 35.14
CA PHE A 11 -1.62 -38.54 35.82
C PHE A 11 -0.94 -39.74 36.40
N VAL A 12 -1.20 -40.06 37.69
CA VAL A 12 -0.73 -41.25 38.35
C VAL A 12 -1.88 -42.24 38.51
N ILE A 13 -1.75 -43.41 37.87
CA ILE A 13 -2.77 -44.46 37.92
C ILE A 13 -2.20 -45.65 38.69
N PRO A 14 -2.78 -46.04 39.84
CA PRO A 14 -2.34 -47.16 40.65
C PRO A 14 -2.66 -48.51 40.00
N PRO A 15 -1.96 -49.60 40.39
CA PRO A 15 -2.23 -50.96 39.90
C PRO A 15 -3.64 -51.42 40.28
N LEU A 16 -4.21 -52.31 39.45
CA LEU A 16 -5.51 -52.92 39.69
C LEU A 16 -5.45 -54.03 40.74
N SER A 17 -4.31 -54.66 40.91
CA SER A 17 -4.12 -55.74 41.90
C SER A 17 -2.89 -55.47 42.77
N LYS A 18 -2.98 -55.75 44.08
CA LYS A 18 -1.86 -55.57 45.04
C LYS A 18 -0.89 -56.76 45.06
N LYS A 19 -1.02 -57.74 44.15
CA LYS A 19 -0.35 -59.06 44.34
C LYS A 19 0.95 -59.24 43.57
N GLU A 20 1.29 -58.44 42.61
CA GLU A 20 2.60 -58.61 41.90
C GLU A 20 3.21 -57.27 41.49
N ASP A 21 4.45 -57.07 41.83
CA ASP A 21 5.34 -55.99 41.43
C ASP A 21 4.84 -54.54 41.56
N SER A 22 4.58 -54.09 42.80
CA SER A 22 4.41 -52.66 43.14
C SER A 22 5.63 -51.78 42.78
N ASN A 23 6.71 -52.38 42.23
CA ASN A 23 7.97 -51.73 41.85
C ASN A 23 8.14 -51.52 40.36
N HIS A 24 7.12 -51.80 39.53
CA HIS A 24 7.12 -51.62 38.09
C HIS A 24 6.23 -50.47 37.66
N VAL A 25 6.75 -49.58 36.86
CA VAL A 25 6.01 -48.43 36.33
C VAL A 25 6.03 -48.41 34.79
N VAL A 26 4.94 -48.04 34.19
CA VAL A 26 4.80 -47.79 32.75
C VAL A 26 4.59 -46.29 32.53
N ILE A 27 5.39 -45.68 31.68
CA ILE A 27 5.34 -44.28 31.32
C ILE A 27 4.90 -44.17 29.85
N LEU A 28 3.99 -43.26 29.57
CA LEU A 28 3.55 -42.96 28.21
C LEU A 28 2.86 -41.58 28.10
N GLU A 29 2.67 -41.13 26.88
CA GLU A 29 1.84 -39.99 26.57
C GLU A 29 0.40 -40.46 26.35
N GLY A 30 -0.58 -39.67 26.77
CA GLY A 30 -1.98 -39.98 26.54
C GLY A 30 -2.65 -40.89 27.57
N LEU A 31 -3.74 -40.40 28.16
CA LEU A 31 -4.50 -41.13 29.19
C LEU A 31 -5.24 -42.35 28.62
N GLU A 32 -5.70 -42.26 27.37
CA GLU A 32 -6.45 -43.32 26.69
C GLU A 32 -5.58 -44.55 26.44
N ASP A 33 -4.32 -44.35 26.04
CA ASP A 33 -3.35 -45.41 25.84
C ASP A 33 -2.95 -46.06 27.16
N ALA A 34 -2.76 -45.27 28.21
CA ALA A 34 -2.47 -45.78 29.54
C ALA A 34 -3.59 -46.68 30.06
N MET A 35 -4.84 -46.25 29.88
CA MET A 35 -6.00 -47.07 30.30
C MET A 35 -6.13 -48.33 29.46
N SER A 36 -5.80 -48.26 28.18
CA SER A 36 -5.79 -49.42 27.25
C SER A 36 -4.73 -50.45 27.68
N ILE A 37 -3.50 -50.03 27.92
CA ILE A 37 -2.39 -50.91 28.29
C ILE A 37 -2.63 -51.52 29.69
N ARG A 38 -3.25 -50.75 30.61
CA ARG A 38 -3.62 -51.21 31.94
C ARG A 38 -4.47 -52.45 31.95
N THR A 39 -5.26 -52.70 30.90
CA THR A 39 -6.07 -53.93 30.78
C THR A 39 -5.23 -55.21 30.68
N GLU A 40 -3.94 -55.12 30.27
CA GLU A 40 -3.00 -56.21 30.16
C GLU A 40 -1.92 -56.17 31.26
N HIS A 41 -1.60 -55.01 31.84
CA HIS A 41 -0.58 -54.81 32.85
C HIS A 41 -1.18 -54.45 34.22
N HIS A 42 -1.96 -55.35 34.79
CA HIS A 42 -2.73 -55.12 36.00
C HIS A 42 -1.94 -54.80 37.27
N GLY A 43 -0.67 -55.22 37.35
CA GLY A 43 0.21 -55.04 38.49
C GLY A 43 1.13 -53.82 38.45
N SER A 44 1.10 -53.06 37.35
CA SER A 44 2.01 -51.89 37.15
C SER A 44 1.33 -50.57 37.55
N TRP A 45 2.16 -49.62 37.97
CA TRP A 45 1.82 -48.23 38.06
C TRP A 45 1.91 -47.59 36.66
N PHE A 46 1.08 -46.58 36.41
CA PHE A 46 1.14 -45.82 35.18
C PHE A 46 1.38 -44.35 35.51
N LEU A 47 2.38 -43.77 34.84
CA LEU A 47 2.63 -42.35 34.83
C LEU A 47 2.35 -41.85 33.42
N VAL A 48 1.37 -40.94 33.30
CA VAL A 48 0.91 -40.42 32.03
C VAL A 48 1.31 -38.98 31.90
N ALA A 49 2.17 -38.68 30.93
CA ALA A 49 2.48 -37.31 30.55
C ALA A 49 1.31 -36.74 29.76
N THR A 50 0.96 -35.47 29.97
CA THR A 50 -0.15 -34.81 29.23
C THR A 50 0.27 -34.34 27.85
N ASP A 51 1.58 -34.23 27.63
CA ASP A 51 2.22 -33.86 26.36
C ASP A 51 3.68 -34.27 26.38
N LYS A 52 4.38 -34.12 25.24
CA LYS A 52 5.81 -34.39 25.08
C LYS A 52 6.70 -33.66 26.11
N ALA A 53 6.35 -32.41 26.45
CA ALA A 53 7.10 -31.63 27.43
C ALA A 53 6.91 -32.16 28.85
N GLY A 54 5.77 -32.79 29.13
CA GLY A 54 5.49 -33.45 30.42
C GLY A 54 6.41 -34.59 30.73
N LEU A 55 6.93 -35.33 29.72
CA LEU A 55 7.88 -36.42 29.92
C LEU A 55 9.16 -35.97 30.68
N LYS A 56 9.68 -34.78 30.40
CA LYS A 56 10.88 -34.21 31.05
C LYS A 56 10.70 -33.98 32.55
N ASN A 57 9.48 -33.80 33.01
CA ASN A 57 9.17 -33.43 34.40
C ASN A 57 8.87 -34.64 35.30
N LEU A 58 8.90 -35.86 34.77
CA LEU A 58 8.57 -37.07 35.51
C LEU A 58 9.67 -37.54 36.47
N THR A 59 10.91 -37.10 36.30
CA THR A 59 12.06 -37.51 37.15
C THR A 59 11.83 -37.24 38.65
N GLY A 60 11.20 -36.11 39.01
CA GLY A 60 10.88 -35.76 40.38
C GLY A 60 9.87 -36.71 41.07
N PHE A 61 9.16 -37.55 40.32
CA PHE A 61 8.30 -38.60 40.87
C PHE A 61 9.12 -39.78 41.37
N PHE A 62 10.20 -40.14 40.67
CA PHE A 62 11.06 -41.25 40.97
C PHE A 62 11.98 -41.00 42.20
N GLU A 63 12.20 -39.75 42.55
CA GLU A 63 12.93 -39.37 43.78
C GLU A 63 12.13 -39.74 45.04
N LYS A 64 10.79 -39.82 44.93
CA LYS A 64 9.87 -40.05 46.05
C LYS A 64 9.43 -41.50 46.20
N GLU A 65 9.38 -42.25 45.10
CA GLU A 65 8.85 -43.60 45.01
C GLU A 65 9.99 -44.59 44.62
N LYS A 66 10.00 -45.77 45.25
CA LYS A 66 11.05 -46.76 45.04
C LYS A 66 10.73 -47.73 43.88
N PHE A 67 10.65 -47.26 42.68
CA PHE A 67 10.53 -48.11 41.51
C PHE A 67 11.88 -48.74 41.16
N LYS A 68 11.84 -50.00 40.70
CA LYS A 68 13.03 -50.73 40.26
C LYS A 68 13.06 -50.95 38.74
N LYS A 69 11.90 -50.96 38.10
CA LYS A 69 11.75 -51.20 36.66
C LYS A 69 10.81 -50.20 36.06
N CYS A 70 11.18 -49.71 34.89
CA CYS A 70 10.38 -48.78 34.12
C CYS A 70 10.27 -49.20 32.66
N LEU A 71 9.08 -49.22 32.13
CA LEU A 71 8.80 -49.32 30.69
C LEU A 71 8.31 -47.97 30.20
N ILE A 72 9.00 -47.36 29.26
CA ILE A 72 8.57 -46.14 28.60
C ILE A 72 8.08 -46.53 27.20
N ILE A 73 6.85 -46.17 26.87
CA ILE A 73 6.28 -46.33 25.52
C ILE A 73 6.11 -44.94 24.94
N ALA A 74 6.97 -44.65 23.96
CA ALA A 74 6.98 -43.38 23.25
C ALA A 74 5.97 -43.39 22.08
N ASP A 75 5.43 -42.24 21.75
CA ASP A 75 4.72 -42.07 20.51
C ASP A 75 5.68 -42.09 19.31
N HIS A 76 5.20 -42.59 18.17
CA HIS A 76 5.99 -42.59 16.93
C HIS A 76 5.68 -41.31 16.13
N ASP A 77 6.38 -40.24 16.43
CA ASP A 77 6.27 -38.96 15.73
C ASP A 77 7.07 -38.95 14.43
N THR A 78 6.58 -38.18 13.47
CA THR A 78 7.22 -37.95 12.16
C THR A 78 7.61 -36.48 11.97
N ASP A 79 7.96 -35.79 13.04
CA ASP A 79 8.39 -34.38 12.97
C ASP A 79 9.77 -34.26 12.28
N ASP A 80 9.97 -33.15 11.54
CA ASP A 80 11.23 -32.84 10.84
C ASP A 80 12.39 -32.54 11.80
N LYS A 81 12.11 -32.44 13.11
CA LYS A 81 13.11 -32.19 14.17
C LYS A 81 13.20 -33.38 15.13
N PRO A 82 14.15 -34.30 14.90
CA PRO A 82 14.27 -35.53 15.70
C PRO A 82 14.42 -35.29 17.20
N GLU A 83 15.04 -34.20 17.60
CA GLU A 83 15.37 -33.85 19.00
C GLU A 83 14.16 -33.49 19.86
N VAL A 84 13.03 -33.17 19.27
CA VAL A 84 11.78 -32.79 19.96
C VAL A 84 10.65 -33.80 19.76
N THR A 85 10.92 -34.94 19.17
CA THR A 85 9.95 -36.02 18.99
C THR A 85 9.68 -36.75 20.31
N GLY A 86 8.52 -37.38 20.43
CA GLY A 86 8.17 -38.21 21.60
C GLY A 86 9.20 -39.31 21.86
N GLN A 87 9.72 -39.96 20.79
CA GLN A 87 10.74 -41.02 20.91
C GLN A 87 12.07 -40.51 21.46
N ALA A 88 12.57 -39.36 21.02
CA ALA A 88 13.83 -38.79 21.53
C ALA A 88 13.70 -38.36 23.00
N LEU A 89 12.57 -37.75 23.37
CA LEU A 89 12.31 -37.32 24.73
C LEU A 89 12.11 -38.51 25.69
N ALA A 90 11.45 -39.57 25.23
CA ALA A 90 11.25 -40.80 25.98
C ALA A 90 12.60 -41.49 26.22
N TRP A 91 13.48 -41.52 25.21
CA TRP A 91 14.84 -42.09 25.34
C TRP A 91 15.69 -41.29 26.33
N GLN A 92 15.70 -39.94 26.25
CA GLN A 92 16.40 -39.06 27.21
C GLN A 92 15.90 -39.24 28.64
N LEU A 93 14.59 -39.39 28.84
CA LEU A 93 14.02 -39.72 30.15
C LEU A 93 14.52 -41.08 30.62
N GLY A 94 14.55 -42.07 29.72
CA GLY A 94 15.04 -43.41 30.02
C GLY A 94 16.49 -43.39 30.53
N GLN A 95 17.40 -42.68 29.86
CA GLN A 95 18.80 -42.51 30.31
C GLN A 95 18.86 -41.84 31.69
N THR A 96 18.11 -40.79 31.92
CA THR A 96 18.06 -40.11 33.22
C THR A 96 17.61 -41.04 34.35
N LEU A 97 16.63 -41.92 34.08
CA LEU A 97 16.15 -42.89 35.08
C LEU A 97 17.13 -44.04 35.29
N GLU A 98 17.89 -44.47 34.25
CA GLU A 98 18.99 -45.43 34.39
C GLU A 98 20.12 -44.90 35.26
N ASP A 99 20.48 -43.62 35.10
CA ASP A 99 21.45 -42.93 35.98
C ASP A 99 20.99 -42.86 37.45
N MET A 100 19.64 -42.89 37.67
CA MET A 100 19.06 -43.00 39.01
C MET A 100 19.02 -44.45 39.54
N GLY A 101 19.57 -45.42 38.80
CA GLY A 101 19.64 -46.84 39.19
C GLY A 101 18.34 -47.64 38.92
N ILE A 102 17.49 -47.20 38.02
CA ILE A 102 16.25 -47.88 37.62
C ILE A 102 16.51 -48.68 36.35
N GLN A 103 16.07 -49.93 36.28
CA GLN A 103 16.14 -50.70 35.04
C GLN A 103 15.07 -50.20 34.08
N VAL A 104 15.48 -49.55 32.98
CA VAL A 104 14.55 -48.93 32.02
C VAL A 104 14.55 -49.72 30.71
N THR A 105 13.38 -49.74 30.08
CA THR A 105 13.19 -50.20 28.70
C THR A 105 12.36 -49.15 27.97
N VAL A 106 12.87 -48.63 26.85
CA VAL A 106 12.15 -47.64 26.02
C VAL A 106 11.73 -48.33 24.73
N LYS A 107 10.46 -48.27 24.42
CA LYS A 107 9.85 -48.87 23.23
C LYS A 107 8.99 -47.88 22.51
N MET A 108 8.73 -48.13 21.22
CA MET A 108 7.81 -47.34 20.39
C MET A 108 7.04 -48.21 19.38
N PRO A 109 5.88 -47.79 18.86
CA PRO A 109 5.21 -48.48 17.78
C PRO A 109 6.06 -48.49 16.51
N PRO A 110 6.03 -49.55 15.70
CA PRO A 110 6.83 -49.68 14.49
C PRO A 110 6.39 -48.72 13.36
N LYS A 111 5.19 -48.21 13.44
CA LYS A 111 4.65 -47.27 12.44
C LYS A 111 4.08 -46.03 13.09
N PRO A 112 4.20 -44.86 12.42
CA PRO A 112 3.59 -43.62 12.87
C PRO A 112 2.08 -43.73 13.07
N LYS A 113 1.57 -43.04 14.08
CA LYS A 113 0.13 -42.95 14.42
C LYS A 113 -0.51 -44.29 14.86
N GLU A 114 0.27 -45.34 15.13
CA GLU A 114 -0.23 -46.50 15.84
C GLU A 114 -0.24 -46.24 17.36
N ASP A 115 -1.38 -46.47 17.99
CA ASP A 115 -1.57 -46.26 19.44
C ASP A 115 -2.22 -47.46 20.14
N ALA A 116 -2.11 -47.52 21.46
CA ALA A 116 -2.65 -48.63 22.25
C ALA A 116 -4.18 -48.62 22.27
N ASN A 117 -4.83 -47.48 22.22
CA ASN A 117 -6.28 -47.36 22.25
C ASN A 117 -6.88 -47.94 20.97
N SER A 118 -6.33 -47.61 19.83
CA SER A 118 -6.76 -48.20 18.52
C SER A 118 -6.53 -49.72 18.48
N ALA A 119 -5.41 -50.19 19.02
CA ALA A 119 -5.11 -51.62 19.11
C ALA A 119 -6.05 -52.35 20.06
N LEU A 120 -6.48 -51.74 21.14
CA LEU A 120 -7.49 -52.30 22.05
C LEU A 120 -8.86 -52.39 21.35
N GLN A 121 -9.30 -51.31 20.69
CA GLN A 121 -10.59 -51.25 20.00
C GLN A 121 -10.69 -52.32 18.87
N SER A 122 -9.58 -52.60 18.21
CA SER A 122 -9.50 -53.67 17.20
C SER A 122 -9.29 -55.09 17.75
N GLY A 123 -9.19 -55.26 19.08
CA GLY A 123 -8.92 -56.53 19.75
C GLY A 123 -7.49 -57.06 19.55
N GLN A 124 -6.56 -56.22 19.12
CA GLN A 124 -5.17 -56.62 18.80
C GLN A 124 -4.14 -56.12 19.81
N LEU A 125 -4.54 -55.61 20.96
CA LEU A 125 -3.64 -54.99 21.93
C LEU A 125 -2.43 -55.84 22.31
N ARG A 126 -2.65 -57.16 22.59
CA ARG A 126 -1.51 -58.07 22.92
C ARG A 126 -0.52 -58.25 21.79
N THR A 127 -1.01 -58.29 20.54
CA THR A 127 -0.20 -58.35 19.34
C THR A 127 0.59 -57.06 19.15
N TRP A 128 -0.09 -55.94 19.33
CA TRP A 128 0.53 -54.60 19.27
C TRP A 128 1.64 -54.42 20.33
N LEU A 129 1.41 -54.78 21.59
CA LEU A 129 2.42 -54.75 22.65
C LEU A 129 3.69 -55.59 22.31
N LYS A 130 3.49 -56.75 21.61
CA LYS A 130 4.61 -57.57 21.14
C LYS A 130 5.31 -57.04 19.93
N SER A 131 4.70 -56.15 19.16
CA SER A 131 5.28 -55.53 17.97
C SER A 131 6.09 -54.28 18.28
N LEU A 132 6.08 -53.75 19.53
CA LEU A 132 6.84 -52.59 19.92
C LEU A 132 8.34 -52.81 19.70
N ILE A 133 9.01 -51.88 19.07
CA ILE A 133 10.44 -51.91 18.73
C ILE A 133 11.22 -51.02 19.68
N ASP A 134 12.55 -51.24 19.73
CA ASP A 134 13.44 -50.26 20.40
C ASP A 134 13.47 -48.97 19.63
N VAL A 135 13.72 -47.85 20.33
CA VAL A 135 13.85 -46.56 19.70
C VAL A 135 15.08 -46.60 18.77
N PRO A 136 14.96 -46.23 17.48
CA PRO A 136 16.08 -46.21 16.54
C PRO A 136 17.23 -45.32 16.99
N GLU A 137 18.47 -45.67 16.58
CA GLU A 137 19.71 -44.98 16.98
C GLU A 137 19.68 -43.47 16.66
N GLU A 138 19.00 -43.07 15.60
CA GLU A 138 18.83 -41.65 15.22
C GLU A 138 18.13 -40.79 16.29
N TYR A 139 17.34 -41.43 17.16
CA TYR A 139 16.68 -40.78 18.31
C TYR A 139 17.40 -41.04 19.64
N GLN A 140 18.42 -41.91 19.67
CA GLN A 140 19.18 -42.28 20.84
C GLN A 140 20.35 -41.32 21.07
N ARG A 141 20.06 -40.03 21.23
CA ARG A 141 21.05 -38.98 21.46
C ARG A 141 20.86 -38.36 22.84
N THR A 142 21.98 -38.12 23.53
CA THR A 142 21.92 -37.38 24.77
C THR A 142 21.60 -35.91 24.50
N ARG A 143 21.11 -35.23 25.52
CA ARG A 143 20.83 -33.78 25.43
C ARG A 143 22.07 -32.95 25.09
N GLU A 144 23.27 -33.47 25.41
CA GLU A 144 24.56 -32.83 25.10
C GLU A 144 25.00 -33.05 23.66
N GLU A 145 24.64 -34.17 23.04
CA GLU A 145 24.89 -34.47 21.63
C GLU A 145 23.96 -33.69 20.69
N PHE A 146 22.77 -33.34 21.13
CA PHE A 146 21.90 -32.39 20.42
C PHE A 146 22.34 -30.93 20.55
N LYS A 147 23.19 -30.61 21.55
CA LYS A 147 23.76 -29.25 21.71
C LYS A 147 24.89 -28.94 20.73
N THR A 148 25.36 -29.90 19.93
CA THR A 148 26.45 -29.69 18.97
C THR A 148 26.01 -29.05 17.66
N GLU A 149 24.75 -28.86 17.38
CA GLU A 149 24.31 -27.76 16.52
C GLU A 149 24.21 -26.52 17.42
N GLU A 150 25.19 -25.66 17.33
CA GLU A 150 25.39 -24.46 18.13
C GLU A 150 24.10 -23.62 18.18
N TRP A 151 23.32 -23.81 19.23
CA TRP A 151 22.44 -22.73 19.64
C TRP A 151 23.36 -21.57 20.03
N PRO A 152 23.28 -20.43 19.37
CA PRO A 152 24.07 -19.27 19.77
C PRO A 152 23.82 -19.03 21.26
N GLU A 153 24.88 -18.64 21.99
CA GLU A 153 24.72 -18.21 23.37
C GLU A 153 23.48 -17.29 23.47
N PRO A 154 22.65 -17.45 24.51
CA PRO A 154 21.37 -16.70 24.60
C PRO A 154 21.52 -15.20 24.38
N ASP A 155 22.62 -14.61 24.76
CA ASP A 155 22.94 -13.20 24.54
C ASP A 155 23.22 -12.92 23.05
N GLU A 156 24.00 -13.78 22.39
CA GLU A 156 24.27 -13.67 20.96
C GLU A 156 22.99 -13.86 20.11
N PHE A 157 22.14 -14.80 20.51
CA PHE A 157 20.83 -15.00 19.88
C PHE A 157 19.94 -13.74 20.01
N ASN A 158 19.85 -13.18 21.22
CA ASN A 158 19.07 -11.98 21.48
C ASN A 158 19.59 -10.77 20.69
N VAL A 159 20.91 -10.59 20.56
CA VAL A 159 21.53 -9.53 19.76
C VAL A 159 21.10 -9.67 18.28
N LYS A 160 21.27 -10.87 17.69
CA LYS A 160 20.85 -11.13 16.31
C LYS A 160 19.34 -10.88 16.11
N LEU A 161 18.52 -11.35 17.05
CA LEU A 161 17.07 -11.12 17.01
C LEU A 161 16.71 -9.65 17.11
N LEU A 162 17.41 -8.87 17.96
CA LEU A 162 17.21 -7.43 18.09
C LEU A 162 17.50 -6.73 16.77
N ASP A 163 18.63 -7.06 16.14
CA ASP A 163 19.02 -6.49 14.84
C ASP A 163 18.00 -6.82 13.75
N GLU A 164 17.56 -8.09 13.65
CA GLU A 164 16.51 -8.50 12.70
C GLU A 164 15.21 -7.72 12.91
N LEU A 165 14.77 -7.59 14.17
CA LEU A 165 13.53 -6.89 14.48
C LEU A 165 13.66 -5.38 14.27
N ASN A 166 14.82 -4.79 14.62
CA ASN A 166 15.08 -3.36 14.38
C ASN A 166 15.24 -3.01 12.90
N GLN A 167 15.74 -3.94 12.06
CA GLN A 167 15.75 -3.73 10.62
C GLN A 167 14.34 -3.65 10.05
N LYS A 168 13.45 -4.49 10.55
CA LYS A 168 12.10 -4.64 10.01
C LYS A 168 11.05 -3.77 10.71
N TYR A 169 11.17 -3.56 12.00
CA TYR A 169 10.15 -2.89 12.82
C TYR A 169 10.71 -1.65 13.52
N ALA A 170 9.81 -0.69 13.73
CA ALA A 170 10.06 0.49 14.55
C ALA A 170 8.78 0.88 15.29
N ILE A 171 8.90 1.66 16.36
CA ILE A 171 7.74 2.25 17.06
C ILE A 171 7.70 3.76 16.77
N ALA A 172 6.53 4.27 16.42
CA ALA A 172 6.33 5.71 16.28
C ALA A 172 4.87 6.11 16.56
N PRO A 173 4.64 7.35 17.02
CA PRO A 173 3.31 7.94 17.04
C PRO A 173 2.85 8.24 15.61
N VAL A 174 1.58 7.87 15.34
CA VAL A 174 0.87 8.14 14.09
C VAL A 174 -0.52 8.66 14.47
N GLY A 175 -0.76 9.94 14.26
CA GLY A 175 -1.93 10.62 14.82
C GLY A 175 -1.88 10.59 16.37
N ASN A 176 -2.97 10.16 16.99
CA ASN A 176 -3.08 10.07 18.45
C ASN A 176 -2.68 8.69 19.02
N LYS A 177 -2.17 7.78 18.20
CA LYS A 177 -1.81 6.42 18.61
C LYS A 177 -0.33 6.12 18.35
N THR A 178 0.26 5.33 19.21
CA THR A 178 1.57 4.73 18.96
C THR A 178 1.38 3.41 18.23
N LEU A 179 1.97 3.29 17.05
CA LEU A 179 1.89 2.11 16.18
C LEU A 179 3.26 1.50 15.97
N ILE A 180 3.27 0.25 15.51
CA ILE A 180 4.48 -0.42 15.04
C ILE A 180 4.55 -0.23 13.51
N LEU A 181 5.65 0.32 13.04
CA LEU A 181 5.97 0.45 11.63
C LEU A 181 6.65 -0.84 11.18
N GLU A 182 6.09 -1.51 10.19
CA GLU A 182 6.73 -2.63 9.51
C GLU A 182 7.29 -2.13 8.18
N GLU A 183 8.59 -2.20 8.03
CA GLU A 183 9.31 -1.76 6.83
C GLU A 183 9.67 -2.97 5.96
N SER A 184 9.25 -2.96 4.70
CA SER A 184 9.66 -3.91 3.67
C SER A 184 10.12 -3.15 2.42
N GLU A 185 10.66 -3.83 1.44
CA GLU A 185 11.06 -3.22 0.16
C GLU A 185 9.85 -2.64 -0.59
N GLU A 186 8.68 -3.27 -0.47
CA GLU A 186 7.49 -2.90 -1.22
C GLU A 186 6.66 -1.80 -0.53
N GLU A 187 6.54 -1.84 0.81
CA GLU A 187 5.67 -0.91 1.54
C GLU A 187 6.09 -0.70 3.00
N ILE A 188 5.60 0.39 3.59
CA ILE A 188 5.60 0.64 5.02
C ILE A 188 4.18 0.40 5.54
N ARG A 189 4.02 -0.60 6.41
CA ARG A 189 2.75 -0.92 7.06
C ARG A 189 2.72 -0.38 8.48
N PHE A 190 1.58 0.10 8.89
CA PHE A 190 1.34 0.55 10.26
C PHE A 190 0.53 -0.53 10.98
N LEU A 191 1.16 -1.26 11.88
CA LEU A 191 0.57 -2.36 12.63
C LEU A 191 0.05 -1.88 13.98
N THR A 192 -1.08 -2.41 14.40
CA THR A 192 -1.47 -2.31 15.80
C THR A 192 -0.61 -3.22 16.66
N PRO A 193 -0.49 -2.97 17.98
CA PRO A 193 0.19 -3.91 18.87
C PRO A 193 -0.35 -5.35 18.80
N SER A 194 -1.65 -5.52 18.50
CA SER A 194 -2.26 -6.84 18.32
C SER A 194 -1.80 -7.53 17.06
N ASP A 195 -1.74 -6.81 15.93
CA ASP A 195 -1.26 -7.36 14.65
C ASP A 195 0.21 -7.76 14.76
N PHE A 196 1.02 -6.92 15.42
CA PHE A 196 2.44 -7.20 15.67
C PHE A 196 2.65 -8.43 16.57
N ASN A 197 1.85 -8.57 17.63
CA ASN A 197 1.92 -9.72 18.51
C ASN A 197 1.65 -11.01 17.73
N LEU A 198 0.58 -11.02 16.91
CA LEU A 198 0.22 -12.17 16.09
C LEU A 198 1.32 -12.50 15.06
N ALA A 199 1.92 -11.48 14.43
CA ALA A 199 2.99 -11.68 13.45
C ALA A 199 4.26 -12.32 14.03
N LEU A 200 4.51 -12.16 15.35
CA LEU A 200 5.69 -12.66 16.03
C LEU A 200 5.36 -13.74 17.09
N GLU A 201 4.17 -14.31 17.08
CA GLU A 201 3.73 -15.25 18.11
C GLU A 201 4.58 -16.52 18.16
N ASN A 202 5.10 -16.94 17.01
CA ASN A 202 6.00 -18.11 16.87
C ASN A 202 7.49 -17.77 17.08
N LYS A 203 7.86 -16.51 17.35
CA LYS A 203 9.23 -16.10 17.65
C LYS A 203 9.41 -15.87 19.15
N PHE A 204 10.59 -16.20 19.65
CA PHE A 204 10.94 -16.04 21.06
C PHE A 204 12.30 -15.37 21.23
N ALA A 205 12.51 -14.77 22.38
CA ALA A 205 13.78 -14.30 22.91
C ALA A 205 14.10 -15.04 24.21
N PHE A 206 15.33 -14.90 24.73
CA PHE A 206 15.69 -15.46 26.02
C PHE A 206 15.71 -14.36 27.10
N ASP A 207 15.04 -14.62 28.21
CA ASP A 207 15.19 -13.84 29.44
C ASP A 207 16.30 -14.47 30.29
N ASN A 208 17.43 -13.78 30.39
CA ASN A 208 18.64 -14.22 31.12
C ASN A 208 18.69 -13.71 32.57
N SER A 209 17.62 -13.07 33.08
CA SER A 209 17.58 -12.52 34.44
C SER A 209 17.58 -13.59 35.55
N GLY A 210 17.24 -14.84 35.21
CA GLY A 210 17.19 -15.98 36.14
C GLY A 210 18.42 -16.87 36.09
N LYS A 211 18.46 -17.90 36.97
CA LYS A 211 19.54 -18.91 36.98
C LYS A 211 19.64 -19.68 35.65
N TYR A 212 18.56 -19.81 34.91
CA TYR A 212 18.47 -20.46 33.60
C TYR A 212 17.74 -19.57 32.63
N PRO A 213 18.19 -19.48 31.37
CA PRO A 213 17.48 -18.73 30.32
C PRO A 213 16.04 -19.25 30.14
N LYS A 214 15.08 -18.32 30.07
CA LYS A 214 13.67 -18.65 29.81
C LYS A 214 13.26 -18.07 28.46
N GLN A 215 12.55 -18.86 27.68
CA GLN A 215 11.95 -18.34 26.45
C GLN A 215 10.77 -17.40 26.79
N ILE A 216 10.79 -16.22 26.19
CA ILE A 216 9.72 -15.24 26.27
C ILE A 216 9.29 -14.81 24.87
N PRO A 217 8.02 -14.47 24.64
CA PRO A 217 7.58 -14.04 23.31
C PRO A 217 8.40 -12.85 22.78
N ALA A 218 8.91 -12.96 21.55
CA ALA A 218 9.79 -11.96 20.95
C ALA A 218 9.11 -10.57 20.87
N TYR A 219 7.81 -10.51 20.56
CA TYR A 219 7.07 -9.26 20.51
C TYR A 219 7.04 -8.54 21.88
N LYS A 220 6.92 -9.28 22.98
CA LYS A 220 6.91 -8.71 24.32
C LYS A 220 8.29 -8.20 24.72
N TRP A 221 9.32 -9.00 24.44
CA TRP A 221 10.71 -8.68 24.71
C TRP A 221 11.16 -7.43 23.94
N TRP A 222 10.98 -7.42 22.61
CA TRP A 222 11.38 -6.30 21.76
C TRP A 222 10.67 -4.99 22.12
N ARG A 223 9.36 -5.04 22.40
CA ARG A 223 8.60 -3.83 22.77
C ARG A 223 9.07 -3.15 24.05
N SER A 224 9.68 -3.90 24.95
CA SER A 224 10.25 -3.38 26.21
C SER A 224 11.78 -3.20 26.16
N HIS A 225 12.43 -3.57 25.05
CA HIS A 225 13.88 -3.46 24.92
C HIS A 225 14.33 -2.01 24.84
N PRO A 226 15.36 -1.57 25.61
CA PRO A 226 15.81 -0.17 25.61
C PRO A 226 16.40 0.28 24.26
N GLU A 227 16.97 -0.63 23.48
CA GLU A 227 17.57 -0.37 22.16
C GLU A 227 16.63 -0.72 21.00
N ARG A 228 15.35 -0.87 21.27
CA ARG A 228 14.36 -1.02 20.18
C ARG A 228 14.37 0.21 19.30
N ARG A 229 14.19 0.03 18.02
CA ARG A 229 14.10 1.14 17.05
C ARG A 229 12.82 1.93 17.31
N GLU A 230 12.94 3.22 17.66
CA GLU A 230 11.78 4.09 17.91
C GLU A 230 12.01 5.49 17.38
N TYR A 231 10.91 6.18 17.10
CA TYR A 231 10.88 7.53 16.53
C TYR A 231 9.82 8.38 17.22
N ASN A 232 10.00 9.71 17.17
CA ASN A 232 9.09 10.68 17.76
C ASN A 232 7.93 11.03 16.82
N ARG A 233 8.11 10.83 15.52
CA ARG A 233 7.08 11.06 14.48
C ARG A 233 7.42 10.30 13.20
N VAL A 234 6.41 10.20 12.32
CA VAL A 234 6.53 9.70 10.95
C VAL A 234 6.34 10.86 9.99
N ASP A 235 7.17 10.95 8.96
CA ASP A 235 7.01 11.95 7.90
C ASP A 235 7.47 11.37 6.54
N PHE A 236 7.11 12.05 5.44
CA PHE A 236 7.57 11.73 4.10
C PHE A 236 8.42 12.91 3.60
N LEU A 237 9.74 12.76 3.58
CA LEU A 237 10.71 13.83 3.33
C LEU A 237 11.67 13.44 2.20
N PRO A 238 11.24 13.57 0.92
CA PRO A 238 12.12 13.31 -0.21
C PRO A 238 13.32 14.25 -0.22
N LEU A 239 14.54 13.72 -0.31
CA LEU A 239 15.85 14.43 -0.34
C LEU A 239 16.14 15.42 0.79
N HIS A 240 15.22 15.66 1.71
CA HIS A 240 15.51 16.45 2.91
C HIS A 240 16.41 15.66 3.87
N GLU A 241 17.28 16.38 4.59
CA GLU A 241 17.91 15.80 5.79
C GLU A 241 16.80 15.33 6.74
N THR A 242 16.91 14.07 7.15
CA THR A 242 15.94 13.53 8.09
C THR A 242 16.28 14.01 9.50
N PRO A 243 15.43 14.82 10.15
CA PRO A 243 15.68 15.27 11.51
C PRO A 243 15.75 14.10 12.49
N ASP A 244 16.52 14.26 13.56
CA ASP A 244 16.63 13.26 14.62
C ASP A 244 15.26 12.85 15.16
N GLY A 245 15.07 11.56 15.35
CA GLY A 245 13.82 11.01 15.87
C GLY A 245 12.65 11.02 14.89
N VAL A 246 12.86 11.26 13.60
CA VAL A 246 11.84 11.17 12.55
C VAL A 246 12.01 9.89 11.75
N PHE A 247 10.96 9.10 11.63
CA PHE A 247 10.91 8.02 10.65
C PHE A 247 10.57 8.58 9.28
N ASN A 248 11.55 8.67 8.40
CA ASN A 248 11.33 9.12 7.04
C ASN A 248 10.83 7.95 6.17
N MET A 249 9.63 8.11 5.61
CA MET A 249 9.04 7.13 4.68
C MET A 249 9.66 7.18 3.28
N TRP A 250 10.40 8.25 2.93
CA TRP A 250 11.17 8.29 1.70
C TRP A 250 12.37 7.34 1.78
N LYS A 251 12.49 6.43 0.79
CA LYS A 251 13.55 5.41 0.74
C LYS A 251 14.46 5.55 -0.49
N GLY A 252 14.37 6.67 -1.17
CA GLY A 252 15.16 6.93 -2.38
C GLY A 252 14.48 6.43 -3.65
N PHE A 253 15.21 6.54 -4.74
CA PHE A 253 14.82 5.97 -6.02
C PHE A 253 15.06 4.46 -6.03
N ALA A 254 14.27 3.73 -6.82
CA ALA A 254 14.36 2.26 -6.90
C ALA A 254 15.59 1.77 -7.69
N VAL A 255 16.21 2.65 -8.47
CA VAL A 255 17.38 2.36 -9.30
C VAL A 255 18.47 3.39 -9.04
N GLN A 256 19.72 3.04 -9.41
CA GLN A 256 20.85 3.96 -9.33
C GLN A 256 21.08 4.59 -10.70
N PRO A 257 21.38 5.91 -10.79
CA PRO A 257 21.59 6.58 -12.07
C PRO A 257 22.81 6.01 -12.79
N LYS A 258 22.64 5.63 -14.08
CA LYS A 258 23.71 5.07 -14.90
C LYS A 258 23.34 5.13 -16.37
N GLY A 259 24.27 5.51 -17.27
CA GLY A 259 24.03 5.64 -18.70
C GLY A 259 23.53 7.04 -19.07
N GLY A 260 22.85 7.18 -20.19
CA GLY A 260 22.34 8.47 -20.69
C GLY A 260 21.23 8.28 -21.73
N LEU A 261 20.85 9.36 -22.41
CA LEU A 261 19.77 9.35 -23.42
C LEU A 261 20.01 8.35 -24.54
N GLU A 262 21.28 8.05 -24.88
CA GLU A 262 21.65 7.06 -25.89
C GLU A 262 21.20 5.63 -25.53
N ASN A 263 20.93 5.36 -24.25
CA ASN A 263 20.49 4.06 -23.77
C ASN A 263 18.97 3.91 -23.72
N ILE A 264 18.20 4.99 -23.98
CA ILE A 264 16.73 5.01 -23.92
C ILE A 264 16.09 5.61 -25.18
N PRO A 265 16.52 5.22 -26.40
CA PRO A 265 15.99 5.79 -27.63
C PRO A 265 14.49 5.54 -27.82
N LEU A 266 13.96 4.41 -27.34
CA LEU A 266 12.53 4.08 -27.48
C LEU A 266 11.68 4.87 -26.50
N PHE A 267 12.15 5.09 -25.27
CA PHE A 267 11.47 5.97 -24.33
C PHE A 267 11.45 7.42 -24.83
N HIS A 268 12.56 7.89 -25.37
CA HIS A 268 12.67 9.22 -25.97
C HIS A 268 11.68 9.37 -27.13
N GLU A 269 11.64 8.41 -28.05
CA GLU A 269 10.67 8.39 -29.15
C GLU A 269 9.22 8.37 -28.62
N LEU A 270 8.94 7.55 -27.60
CA LEU A 270 7.61 7.49 -27.02
C LEU A 270 7.18 8.84 -26.43
N LEU A 271 8.07 9.53 -25.71
CA LEU A 271 7.78 10.83 -25.12
C LEU A 271 7.54 11.88 -26.22
N ASP A 272 8.47 12.00 -27.15
CA ASP A 272 8.48 13.09 -28.13
C ASP A 272 7.40 12.90 -29.21
N GLU A 273 7.39 11.73 -29.86
CA GLU A 273 6.58 11.49 -31.05
C GLU A 273 5.15 11.01 -30.69
N VAL A 274 4.99 10.33 -29.57
CA VAL A 274 3.70 9.74 -29.23
C VAL A 274 2.99 10.57 -28.17
N ILE A 275 3.60 10.78 -27.01
CA ILE A 275 2.95 11.50 -25.89
C ILE A 275 2.82 12.99 -26.22
N CYS A 276 3.86 13.60 -26.80
CA CYS A 276 3.86 15.01 -27.18
C CYS A 276 3.52 15.24 -28.65
N SER A 277 3.12 14.19 -29.40
CA SER A 277 2.67 14.27 -30.79
C SER A 277 3.67 15.00 -31.71
N GLY A 278 4.99 14.86 -31.48
CA GLY A 278 6.06 15.50 -32.23
C GLY A 278 6.24 17.00 -31.95
N ASN A 279 5.58 17.56 -30.94
CA ASN A 279 5.72 18.97 -30.59
C ASN A 279 6.89 19.17 -29.62
N GLU A 280 7.98 19.76 -30.12
CA GLU A 280 9.21 19.99 -29.37
C GLU A 280 9.01 20.81 -28.08
N ARG A 281 8.16 21.85 -28.13
CA ARG A 281 7.90 22.69 -26.95
C ARG A 281 7.19 21.91 -25.83
N TRP A 282 6.27 21.02 -26.19
CA TRP A 282 5.57 20.17 -25.21
C TRP A 282 6.52 19.10 -24.67
N ALA A 283 7.37 18.52 -25.51
CA ALA A 283 8.36 17.55 -25.13
C ALA A 283 9.37 18.14 -24.14
N ILE A 284 9.95 19.30 -24.44
CA ILE A 284 10.87 20.02 -23.54
C ILE A 284 10.19 20.28 -22.17
N TYR A 285 8.93 20.72 -22.18
CA TYR A 285 8.20 20.94 -20.93
C TYR A 285 7.98 19.65 -20.16
N LEU A 286 7.60 18.56 -20.82
CA LEU A 286 7.38 17.26 -20.17
C LEU A 286 8.69 16.69 -19.59
N TRP A 287 9.80 16.76 -20.35
CA TRP A 287 11.14 16.43 -19.86
C TRP A 287 11.51 17.24 -18.61
N GLY A 288 11.29 18.55 -18.63
CA GLY A 288 11.55 19.43 -17.50
C GLY A 288 10.67 19.11 -16.29
N TRP A 289 9.38 18.76 -16.50
CA TRP A 289 8.49 18.35 -15.42
C TRP A 289 8.94 17.03 -14.75
N LEU A 290 9.40 16.06 -15.57
CA LEU A 290 9.98 14.80 -15.08
C LEU A 290 11.31 15.03 -14.35
N ALA A 291 12.18 15.86 -14.92
CA ALA A 291 13.43 16.23 -14.28
C ALA A 291 13.22 16.97 -12.94
N ASN A 292 12.26 17.89 -12.87
CA ASN A 292 11.87 18.52 -11.60
C ASN A 292 11.37 17.50 -10.56
N MET A 293 10.68 16.43 -11.00
CA MET A 293 10.27 15.37 -10.08
C MET A 293 11.46 14.63 -9.47
N VAL A 294 12.55 14.47 -10.23
CA VAL A 294 13.74 13.71 -9.83
C VAL A 294 14.73 14.59 -9.07
N GLN A 295 14.98 15.82 -9.54
CA GLN A 295 15.97 16.72 -8.96
C GLN A 295 15.44 17.50 -7.74
N CYS A 296 14.13 17.82 -7.72
CA CYS A 296 13.47 18.59 -6.65
C CYS A 296 12.22 17.85 -6.15
N PRO A 297 12.32 16.56 -5.72
CA PRO A 297 11.15 15.80 -5.28
C PRO A 297 10.53 16.36 -4.00
N GLU A 298 11.27 17.17 -3.24
CA GLU A 298 10.82 17.90 -2.05
C GLU A 298 9.95 19.12 -2.36
N GLU A 299 9.81 19.49 -3.63
CA GLU A 299 8.95 20.58 -4.06
C GLU A 299 7.65 20.04 -4.66
N LYS A 300 6.54 20.70 -4.36
CA LYS A 300 5.25 20.40 -4.99
C LYS A 300 5.07 21.30 -6.21
N PRO A 301 5.04 20.75 -7.44
CA PRO A 301 5.03 21.56 -8.67
C PRO A 301 3.72 22.33 -8.84
N GLY A 302 2.61 21.83 -8.30
CA GLY A 302 1.28 22.41 -8.48
C GLY A 302 0.74 22.23 -9.90
N VAL A 303 1.29 21.29 -10.67
CA VAL A 303 0.88 20.95 -12.05
C VAL A 303 0.75 19.44 -12.19
N ALA A 304 -0.36 19.00 -12.76
CA ALA A 304 -0.64 17.63 -13.15
C ALA A 304 -0.52 17.46 -14.67
N ILE A 305 -0.06 16.30 -15.10
CA ILE A 305 -0.03 15.88 -16.49
C ILE A 305 -1.30 15.10 -16.81
N VAL A 306 -1.96 15.42 -17.92
CA VAL A 306 -3.17 14.72 -18.40
C VAL A 306 -2.95 14.27 -19.83
N MET A 307 -3.05 12.97 -20.05
CA MET A 307 -2.89 12.34 -21.37
C MET A 307 -4.23 11.82 -21.85
N ARG A 308 -4.77 12.46 -22.88
CA ARG A 308 -6.01 12.06 -23.53
C ARG A 308 -5.70 11.35 -24.85
N SER A 309 -6.50 10.39 -25.23
CA SER A 309 -6.51 9.83 -26.59
C SER A 309 -7.86 9.21 -26.91
N ASP A 310 -8.29 9.27 -28.16
CA ASP A 310 -9.54 8.64 -28.62
C ASP A 310 -9.43 7.12 -28.70
N ALA A 311 -8.19 6.60 -28.75
CA ALA A 311 -7.93 5.19 -28.89
C ALA A 311 -7.22 4.59 -27.67
N GLN A 312 -7.50 3.31 -27.41
CA GLN A 312 -6.73 2.50 -26.46
C GLN A 312 -5.48 1.93 -27.14
N GLY A 313 -4.50 1.53 -26.33
CA GLY A 313 -3.28 0.88 -26.81
C GLY A 313 -2.27 1.81 -27.48
N VAL A 314 -2.31 3.12 -27.20
CA VAL A 314 -1.39 4.13 -27.73
C VAL A 314 -0.12 4.33 -26.88
N GLY A 315 0.01 3.67 -25.71
CA GLY A 315 1.22 3.69 -24.89
C GLY A 315 1.18 4.53 -23.61
N LYS A 316 0.08 5.23 -23.30
CA LYS A 316 -0.03 6.08 -22.08
C LYS A 316 0.41 5.35 -20.80
N SER A 317 -0.15 4.17 -20.53
CA SER A 317 0.15 3.41 -19.32
C SER A 317 1.57 2.83 -19.33
N CYS A 318 2.12 2.47 -20.51
CA CYS A 318 3.51 2.04 -20.65
C CYS A 318 4.47 3.17 -20.32
N PHE A 319 4.22 4.38 -20.82
CA PHE A 319 4.99 5.58 -20.54
C PHE A 319 5.08 5.85 -19.02
N VAL A 320 3.93 5.90 -18.34
CA VAL A 320 3.93 6.21 -16.90
C VAL A 320 4.52 5.08 -16.06
N LYS A 321 4.33 3.82 -16.44
CA LYS A 321 4.95 2.68 -15.74
C LYS A 321 6.47 2.68 -15.89
N TYR A 322 6.99 3.09 -17.03
CA TYR A 322 8.43 3.24 -17.22
C TYR A 322 9.00 4.30 -16.25
N ILE A 323 8.34 5.45 -16.13
CA ILE A 323 8.70 6.48 -15.14
C ILE A 323 8.53 5.94 -13.71
N GLY A 324 7.46 5.19 -13.45
CA GLY A 324 7.17 4.59 -12.15
C GLY A 324 8.26 3.63 -11.67
N SER A 325 8.99 2.97 -12.58
CA SER A 325 10.10 2.08 -12.22
C SER A 325 11.26 2.79 -11.52
N LEU A 326 11.46 4.10 -11.77
CA LEU A 326 12.46 4.90 -11.06
C LEU A 326 12.10 5.09 -9.58
N LEU A 327 10.81 5.15 -9.29
CA LEU A 327 10.26 5.52 -7.98
C LEU A 327 9.93 4.31 -7.10
N GLY A 328 9.78 3.13 -7.71
CA GLY A 328 9.43 1.88 -7.02
C GLY A 328 8.23 2.05 -6.10
N ARG A 329 8.44 1.88 -4.80
CA ARG A 329 7.41 1.99 -3.77
C ARG A 329 6.73 3.37 -3.66
N HIS A 330 7.33 4.42 -4.22
CA HIS A 330 6.78 5.78 -4.21
C HIS A 330 5.94 6.09 -5.45
N PHE A 331 5.72 5.10 -6.30
CA PHE A 331 4.79 5.11 -7.42
C PHE A 331 3.52 4.32 -7.10
N ARG A 332 2.35 4.90 -7.39
CA ARG A 332 1.05 4.23 -7.24
C ARG A 332 0.20 4.41 -8.47
N THR A 333 -0.45 3.33 -8.87
CA THR A 333 -1.47 3.35 -9.93
C THR A 333 -2.85 3.14 -9.32
N VAL A 334 -3.82 3.95 -9.74
CA VAL A 334 -5.22 3.82 -9.36
C VAL A 334 -6.08 3.78 -10.63
N THR A 335 -7.02 2.85 -10.68
CA THR A 335 -7.91 2.61 -11.83
C THR A 335 -9.36 3.03 -11.56
N HIS A 336 -9.69 3.38 -10.32
CA HIS A 336 -11.01 3.83 -9.93
C HIS A 336 -10.94 5.18 -9.22
N GLY A 337 -11.81 6.10 -9.61
CA GLY A 337 -11.91 7.42 -8.99
C GLY A 337 -12.07 7.37 -7.46
N SER A 338 -12.79 6.38 -6.93
CA SER A 338 -12.95 6.18 -5.49
C SER A 338 -11.63 6.01 -4.73
N HIS A 339 -10.55 5.57 -5.37
CA HIS A 339 -9.23 5.49 -4.76
C HIS A 339 -8.51 6.85 -4.74
N ILE A 340 -8.98 7.80 -5.55
CA ILE A 340 -8.47 9.18 -5.53
C ILE A 340 -9.28 10.04 -4.55
N HIS A 341 -10.62 9.91 -4.58
CA HIS A 341 -11.53 10.77 -3.81
C HIS A 341 -12.28 10.05 -2.67
N GLY A 342 -11.99 8.76 -2.41
CA GLY A 342 -12.59 8.00 -1.30
C GLY A 342 -11.98 8.39 0.05
N ASN A 343 -12.70 8.03 1.14
CA ASN A 343 -12.29 8.37 2.50
C ASN A 343 -10.97 7.71 2.93
N PHE A 344 -10.63 6.52 2.39
CA PHE A 344 -9.42 5.79 2.79
C PHE A 344 -8.30 6.00 1.78
N ASN A 345 -7.38 6.90 2.09
CA ASN A 345 -6.27 7.30 1.24
C ASN A 345 -4.88 6.91 1.80
N GLY A 346 -4.82 5.94 2.71
CA GLY A 346 -3.58 5.49 3.36
C GLY A 346 -2.45 5.07 2.40
N HIS A 347 -2.79 4.71 1.16
CA HIS A 347 -1.83 4.38 0.11
C HIS A 347 -1.07 5.61 -0.43
N LEU A 348 -1.57 6.83 -0.18
CA LEU A 348 -0.93 8.08 -0.62
C LEU A 348 0.12 8.61 0.36
N LYS A 349 0.25 8.03 1.56
CA LYS A 349 1.13 8.51 2.64
C LYS A 349 2.60 8.64 2.26
N ASP A 350 3.07 7.81 1.33
CA ASP A 350 4.46 7.72 0.86
C ASP A 350 4.56 7.75 -0.67
N THR A 351 3.58 8.39 -1.34
CA THR A 351 3.50 8.45 -2.80
C THR A 351 4.09 9.77 -3.32
N LEU A 352 5.07 9.66 -4.22
CA LEU A 352 5.62 10.79 -4.98
C LEU A 352 4.89 10.97 -6.31
N LEU A 353 4.63 9.89 -7.05
CA LEU A 353 3.88 9.91 -8.30
C LEU A 353 2.63 9.04 -8.19
N LEU A 354 1.47 9.67 -8.35
CA LEU A 354 0.18 9.00 -8.47
C LEU A 354 -0.25 8.97 -9.93
N PHE A 355 -0.51 7.78 -10.45
CA PHE A 355 -1.04 7.57 -11.79
C PHE A 355 -2.51 7.17 -11.73
N GLY A 356 -3.39 7.99 -12.29
CA GLY A 356 -4.78 7.65 -12.53
C GLY A 356 -4.96 7.08 -13.93
N ASP A 357 -5.04 5.75 -14.03
CA ASP A 357 -5.26 5.04 -15.30
C ASP A 357 -6.76 4.77 -15.46
N GLU A 358 -7.40 5.45 -16.43
CA GLU A 358 -8.87 5.46 -16.60
C GLU A 358 -9.63 5.91 -15.33
N ALA A 359 -8.94 6.47 -14.34
CA ALA A 359 -9.53 7.00 -13.11
C ALA A 359 -10.24 8.32 -13.40
N VAL A 360 -11.46 8.22 -13.85
CA VAL A 360 -12.20 9.24 -14.57
C VAL A 360 -12.59 10.42 -13.70
N TRP A 361 -12.34 11.61 -14.21
CA TRP A 361 -13.10 12.80 -13.95
C TRP A 361 -14.52 12.63 -14.53
N GLY A 362 -15.52 12.51 -13.69
CA GLY A 362 -16.93 12.30 -14.10
C GLY A 362 -17.78 13.57 -14.09
N GLY A 363 -17.15 14.77 -14.13
CA GLY A 363 -17.90 16.04 -14.04
C GLY A 363 -18.43 16.37 -12.64
N ASP A 364 -18.00 15.63 -11.61
CA ASP A 364 -18.45 15.85 -10.25
C ASP A 364 -17.60 16.91 -9.53
N ARG A 365 -18.26 17.92 -8.94
CA ARG A 365 -17.61 19.04 -8.24
C ARG A 365 -16.81 18.61 -7.02
N SER A 366 -17.16 17.50 -6.36
CA SER A 366 -16.42 16.99 -5.22
C SER A 366 -15.05 16.46 -5.66
N THR A 367 -15.02 15.71 -6.76
CA THR A 367 -13.81 15.20 -7.39
C THR A 367 -12.90 16.33 -7.87
N GLU A 368 -13.46 17.40 -8.45
CA GLU A 368 -12.71 18.60 -8.84
C GLU A 368 -11.95 19.22 -7.66
N SER A 369 -12.63 19.38 -6.53
CA SER A 369 -12.02 19.95 -5.32
C SER A 369 -10.88 19.10 -4.81
N ILE A 370 -11.05 17.77 -4.80
CA ILE A 370 -10.03 16.82 -4.35
C ILE A 370 -8.82 16.80 -5.27
N LEU A 371 -9.03 16.79 -6.59
CA LEU A 371 -7.92 16.89 -7.55
C LEU A 371 -7.11 18.18 -7.36
N LYS A 372 -7.79 19.31 -7.17
CA LYS A 372 -7.13 20.59 -6.88
C LYS A 372 -6.30 20.51 -5.61
N GLN A 373 -6.83 19.91 -4.53
CA GLN A 373 -6.09 19.71 -3.29
C GLN A 373 -4.87 18.80 -3.50
N LEU A 374 -5.04 17.65 -4.16
CA LEU A 374 -3.93 16.74 -4.45
C LEU A 374 -2.80 17.41 -5.24
N ILE A 375 -3.13 18.31 -6.17
CA ILE A 375 -2.16 19.01 -7.01
C ILE A 375 -1.45 20.14 -6.25
N THR A 376 -2.17 20.90 -5.41
CA THR A 376 -1.65 22.17 -4.88
C THR A 376 -1.37 22.20 -3.39
N GLU A 377 -2.11 21.43 -2.57
CA GLU A 377 -1.98 21.56 -1.11
C GLU A 377 -0.70 20.89 -0.60
N PRO A 378 0.11 21.59 0.22
CA PRO A 378 1.35 21.06 0.76
C PRO A 378 1.15 20.05 1.88
N LEU A 379 -0.05 19.97 2.44
CA LEU A 379 -0.42 19.06 3.52
C LEU A 379 -1.55 18.14 3.05
N MET A 380 -1.51 16.90 3.50
CA MET A 380 -2.53 15.89 3.20
C MET A 380 -2.96 15.19 4.48
N ILE A 381 -4.27 15.09 4.66
CA ILE A 381 -4.86 14.27 5.72
C ILE A 381 -4.91 12.83 5.23
N ILE A 382 -4.29 11.93 5.98
CA ILE A 382 -4.29 10.49 5.72
C ILE A 382 -5.30 9.81 6.63
N GLU A 383 -6.24 9.12 6.02
CA GLU A 383 -7.22 8.27 6.70
C GLU A 383 -7.01 6.81 6.33
N MET A 384 -6.87 5.95 7.33
CA MET A 384 -6.74 4.51 7.18
C MET A 384 -7.85 3.80 7.96
N LYS A 385 -8.38 2.71 7.39
CA LYS A 385 -9.47 1.95 8.03
C LYS A 385 -9.09 1.51 9.45
N GLY A 386 -9.88 1.92 10.43
CA GLY A 386 -9.68 1.55 11.83
C GLY A 386 -8.52 2.26 12.54
N LYS A 387 -7.94 3.28 11.93
CA LYS A 387 -6.86 4.10 12.52
C LYS A 387 -7.29 5.56 12.57
N ASP A 388 -6.67 6.32 13.48
CA ASP A 388 -6.91 7.75 13.57
C ASP A 388 -6.33 8.45 12.33
N VAL A 389 -6.96 9.56 11.95
CA VAL A 389 -6.46 10.43 10.89
C VAL A 389 -5.20 11.14 11.36
N PHE A 390 -4.28 11.38 10.44
CA PHE A 390 -3.08 12.16 10.70
C PHE A 390 -2.71 12.99 9.47
N GLU A 391 -1.98 14.07 9.68
CA GLU A 391 -1.52 14.97 8.64
C GLU A 391 -0.06 14.70 8.32
N ILE A 392 0.27 14.71 7.02
CA ILE A 392 1.64 14.62 6.51
C ILE A 392 1.88 15.68 5.45
N ARG A 393 3.15 15.98 5.18
CA ARG A 393 3.54 16.74 4.00
C ARG A 393 3.29 15.95 2.73
N SER A 394 2.77 16.61 1.70
CA SER A 394 2.45 16.03 0.41
C SER A 394 3.35 16.60 -0.68
N TYR A 395 4.16 15.75 -1.25
CA TYR A 395 4.98 16.03 -2.44
C TYR A 395 4.45 15.33 -3.68
N LEU A 396 3.23 14.81 -3.57
CA LEU A 396 2.57 14.04 -4.61
C LEU A 396 2.46 14.84 -5.90
N ARG A 397 2.85 14.19 -7.00
CA ARG A 397 2.64 14.61 -8.38
C ARG A 397 1.60 13.71 -9.00
N LEU A 398 0.79 14.27 -9.89
CA LEU A 398 -0.34 13.56 -10.49
C LEU A 398 -0.16 13.45 -12.01
N MET A 399 -0.29 12.22 -12.53
CA MET A 399 -0.48 11.94 -13.94
C MET A 399 -1.82 11.24 -14.14
N LEU A 400 -2.58 11.66 -15.13
CA LEU A 400 -3.87 11.07 -15.50
C LEU A 400 -3.81 10.58 -16.95
N ALA A 401 -4.36 9.41 -17.21
CA ALA A 401 -4.60 8.90 -18.55
C ALA A 401 -6.08 8.56 -18.72
N THR A 402 -6.67 8.97 -19.82
CA THR A 402 -8.08 8.72 -20.11
C THR A 402 -8.34 8.66 -21.61
N ASN A 403 -9.45 7.98 -21.96
CA ASN A 403 -10.02 8.01 -23.31
C ASN A 403 -11.30 8.87 -23.35
N SER A 404 -11.64 9.53 -22.25
CA SER A 404 -12.79 10.44 -22.20
C SER A 404 -12.46 11.77 -22.85
N GLU A 405 -13.40 12.33 -23.61
CA GLU A 405 -13.30 13.66 -24.17
C GLU A 405 -13.08 14.72 -23.08
N TRP A 406 -13.82 14.64 -21.99
CA TRP A 406 -13.63 15.49 -20.81
C TRP A 406 -12.67 14.83 -19.81
N ALA A 407 -11.38 15.14 -19.97
CA ALA A 407 -10.27 14.50 -19.25
C ALA A 407 -9.98 15.13 -17.89
N ALA A 408 -10.17 16.46 -17.75
CA ALA A 408 -9.85 17.19 -16.54
C ALA A 408 -10.71 18.46 -16.37
N PRO A 409 -10.94 18.92 -15.12
CA PRO A 409 -11.72 20.13 -14.84
C PRO A 409 -10.87 21.40 -15.02
N VAL A 410 -10.54 21.73 -16.26
CA VAL A 410 -9.71 22.88 -16.59
C VAL A 410 -10.59 24.12 -16.77
N SER A 411 -10.72 24.96 -15.73
CA SER A 411 -11.42 26.24 -15.88
C SER A 411 -10.62 27.22 -16.72
N LEU A 412 -11.26 28.28 -17.26
CA LEU A 412 -10.62 29.27 -18.13
C LEU A 412 -9.34 29.90 -17.55
N THR A 413 -9.27 30.04 -16.23
CA THR A 413 -8.11 30.59 -15.51
C THR A 413 -7.24 29.53 -14.84
N ASP A 414 -7.50 28.25 -15.09
CA ASP A 414 -6.78 27.16 -14.42
C ASP A 414 -5.36 27.01 -15.00
N ARG A 415 -4.39 26.88 -14.12
CA ARG A 415 -2.96 26.72 -14.41
C ARG A 415 -2.36 25.46 -13.77
N ARG A 416 -3.21 24.45 -13.53
CA ARG A 416 -2.80 23.22 -12.85
C ARG A 416 -2.63 22.03 -13.77
N TYR A 417 -3.10 22.12 -15.00
CA TYR A 417 -3.15 20.96 -15.89
C TYR A 417 -2.38 21.22 -17.18
N PHE A 418 -1.42 20.36 -17.47
CA PHE A 418 -0.83 20.22 -18.78
C PHE A 418 -1.52 19.06 -19.50
N VAL A 419 -2.35 19.35 -20.48
CA VAL A 419 -3.19 18.38 -21.16
C VAL A 419 -2.60 18.09 -22.55
N LEU A 420 -2.41 16.82 -22.85
CA LEU A 420 -1.84 16.34 -24.11
C LEU A 420 -2.82 15.39 -24.81
N ASP A 421 -2.99 15.56 -26.11
CA ASP A 421 -3.59 14.57 -26.98
C ASP A 421 -2.48 13.65 -27.52
N VAL A 422 -2.54 12.40 -27.07
CA VAL A 422 -1.53 11.38 -27.40
C VAL A 422 -1.75 10.87 -28.81
N SER A 423 -0.69 10.86 -29.60
CA SER A 423 -0.71 10.40 -30.99
C SER A 423 -1.12 8.93 -31.12
N ASN A 424 -1.85 8.60 -32.16
CA ASN A 424 -2.21 7.23 -32.53
C ASN A 424 -1.11 6.50 -33.34
N SER A 425 0.06 7.13 -33.57
CA SER A 425 1.14 6.62 -34.44
C SER A 425 1.65 5.22 -34.03
N ARG A 426 1.64 4.91 -32.74
CA ARG A 426 2.05 3.61 -32.17
C ARG A 426 0.88 2.79 -31.64
N LYS A 427 -0.36 3.06 -32.10
CA LYS A 427 -1.54 2.31 -31.67
C LYS A 427 -1.39 0.82 -31.98
N ASN A 428 -1.47 -0.03 -30.93
CA ASN A 428 -1.35 -1.48 -31.00
C ASN A 428 -0.03 -1.99 -31.60
N ASP A 429 1.04 -1.20 -31.55
CA ASP A 429 2.37 -1.59 -32.00
C ASP A 429 3.04 -2.49 -30.93
N HIS A 430 2.64 -3.76 -30.91
CA HIS A 430 3.11 -4.72 -29.91
C HIS A 430 4.63 -4.93 -29.96
N ASP A 431 5.25 -4.82 -31.14
CA ASP A 431 6.70 -5.00 -31.28
C ASP A 431 7.46 -3.81 -30.69
N PHE A 432 6.98 -2.59 -30.91
CA PHE A 432 7.54 -1.40 -30.29
C PHE A 432 7.44 -1.47 -28.76
N PHE A 433 6.26 -1.76 -28.20
CA PHE A 433 6.08 -1.81 -26.75
C PHE A 433 6.83 -2.97 -26.11
N LYS A 434 7.00 -4.09 -26.79
CA LYS A 434 7.85 -5.18 -26.30
C LYS A 434 9.31 -4.72 -26.19
N LYS A 435 9.84 -4.08 -27.22
CA LYS A 435 11.23 -3.54 -27.21
C LYS A 435 11.40 -2.45 -26.15
N LEU A 436 10.40 -1.60 -25.95
CA LEU A 436 10.39 -0.58 -24.90
C LEU A 436 10.49 -1.19 -23.49
N ILE A 437 9.76 -2.28 -23.24
CA ILE A 437 9.84 -3.01 -21.97
C ILE A 437 11.21 -3.69 -21.84
N ASP A 438 11.75 -4.24 -22.92
CA ASP A 438 13.10 -4.82 -22.93
C ASP A 438 14.16 -3.74 -22.66
N GLU A 439 14.06 -2.56 -23.26
CA GLU A 439 14.92 -1.40 -22.96
C GLU A 439 14.84 -1.03 -21.47
N GLN A 440 13.63 -0.89 -20.93
CA GLN A 440 13.41 -0.60 -19.52
C GLN A 440 14.12 -1.59 -18.59
N ASN A 441 13.97 -2.89 -18.85
CA ASN A 441 14.49 -3.97 -18.01
C ASN A 441 16.01 -4.17 -18.14
N HIS A 442 16.65 -3.63 -19.17
CA HIS A 442 18.09 -3.79 -19.43
C HIS A 442 18.88 -2.50 -19.25
N GLY A 443 18.58 -1.74 -18.21
CA GLY A 443 19.30 -0.53 -17.84
C GLY A 443 18.62 0.77 -18.25
N GLY A 444 17.46 0.69 -18.90
CA GLY A 444 16.74 1.88 -19.33
C GLY A 444 16.20 2.71 -18.16
N SER A 445 15.76 2.07 -17.08
CA SER A 445 15.33 2.81 -15.89
C SER A 445 16.46 3.61 -15.26
N GLU A 446 17.66 3.03 -15.14
CA GLU A 446 18.87 3.68 -14.65
C GLU A 446 19.30 4.82 -15.55
N ALA A 447 19.21 4.63 -16.87
CA ALA A 447 19.57 5.63 -17.85
C ALA A 447 18.57 6.80 -17.86
N LEU A 448 17.29 6.53 -17.75
CA LEU A 448 16.28 7.58 -17.62
C LEU A 448 16.48 8.39 -16.34
N LEU A 449 16.75 7.74 -15.22
CA LEU A 449 17.04 8.45 -13.97
C LEU A 449 18.24 9.38 -14.13
N ASN A 450 19.34 8.89 -14.74
CA ASN A 450 20.52 9.72 -14.98
C ASN A 450 20.23 10.89 -15.92
N ALA A 451 19.54 10.64 -17.05
CA ALA A 451 19.17 11.69 -18.00
C ALA A 451 18.30 12.79 -17.37
N LEU A 452 17.37 12.40 -16.46
CA LEU A 452 16.55 13.37 -15.73
C LEU A 452 17.34 14.14 -14.66
N MET A 453 18.36 13.51 -14.05
CA MET A 453 19.26 14.20 -13.11
C MET A 453 20.18 15.19 -13.82
N ASP A 454 20.58 14.91 -15.04
CA ASP A 454 21.47 15.76 -15.86
C ASP A 454 20.71 16.86 -16.62
N PHE A 455 19.38 16.81 -16.65
CA PHE A 455 18.56 17.80 -17.35
C PHE A 455 18.71 19.20 -16.73
N ASP A 456 18.99 20.22 -17.56
CA ASP A 456 19.16 21.60 -17.10
C ASP A 456 17.81 22.26 -16.74
N LEU A 457 17.57 22.46 -15.45
CA LEU A 457 16.39 23.14 -14.93
C LEU A 457 16.58 24.65 -14.71
N SER A 458 17.74 25.23 -15.04
CA SER A 458 18.05 26.64 -14.72
C SER A 458 17.08 27.66 -15.32
N ASN A 459 16.48 27.34 -16.46
CA ASN A 459 15.49 28.15 -17.16
C ASN A 459 14.09 27.51 -17.18
N PHE A 460 13.87 26.46 -16.40
CA PHE A 460 12.60 25.75 -16.37
C PHE A 460 11.71 26.24 -15.24
N GLU A 461 10.53 26.76 -15.60
CA GLU A 461 9.49 27.14 -14.64
C GLU A 461 8.30 26.19 -14.79
N VAL A 462 8.11 25.29 -13.84
CA VAL A 462 7.09 24.22 -13.87
C VAL A 462 5.65 24.78 -14.02
N ARG A 463 5.40 26.01 -13.55
CA ARG A 463 4.08 26.65 -13.64
C ARG A 463 3.83 27.38 -14.95
N ASN A 464 4.84 27.50 -15.79
CA ASN A 464 4.70 28.09 -17.12
C ASN A 464 4.28 27.02 -18.15
N ILE A 465 3.05 26.54 -17.98
CA ILE A 465 2.49 25.44 -18.80
C ILE A 465 2.27 25.92 -20.23
N PRO A 466 2.84 25.24 -21.25
CA PRO A 466 2.54 25.58 -22.65
C PRO A 466 1.07 25.31 -22.97
N GLU A 467 0.48 26.18 -23.80
CA GLU A 467 -0.85 25.93 -24.33
C GLU A 467 -0.82 24.75 -25.30
N THR A 468 -1.90 23.96 -25.25
CA THR A 468 -2.14 22.84 -26.17
C THR A 468 -3.60 22.89 -26.64
N PRO A 469 -3.90 22.40 -27.85
CA PRO A 469 -5.27 22.29 -28.31
C PRO A 469 -6.14 21.46 -27.32
N ALA A 470 -5.59 20.35 -26.82
CA ALA A 470 -6.26 19.52 -25.83
C ALA A 470 -6.64 20.29 -24.55
N ARG A 471 -5.76 21.18 -24.07
CA ARG A 471 -6.03 22.01 -22.89
C ARG A 471 -7.12 23.04 -23.18
N LEU A 472 -7.13 23.60 -24.38
CA LEU A 472 -8.16 24.54 -24.83
C LEU A 472 -9.52 23.84 -24.87
N ASP A 473 -9.61 22.64 -25.45
CA ASP A 473 -10.85 21.84 -25.43
C ASP A 473 -11.37 21.62 -24.00
N GLN A 474 -10.47 21.28 -23.06
CA GLN A 474 -10.86 21.10 -21.66
C GLN A 474 -11.39 22.41 -21.03
N LYS A 475 -10.81 23.56 -21.38
CA LYS A 475 -11.32 24.87 -20.95
C LYS A 475 -12.76 25.07 -21.44
N PHE A 476 -13.05 24.77 -22.72
CA PHE A 476 -14.40 24.87 -23.27
C PHE A 476 -15.38 23.90 -22.64
N LEU A 477 -15.02 22.62 -22.49
CA LEU A 477 -15.86 21.61 -21.86
C LEU A 477 -16.21 21.98 -20.40
N SER A 478 -15.30 22.62 -19.70
CA SER A 478 -15.43 23.02 -18.29
C SER A 478 -16.09 24.36 -18.06
N MET A 479 -16.40 25.12 -19.13
CA MET A 479 -17.11 26.40 -19.03
C MET A 479 -18.47 26.22 -18.37
N ASP A 480 -18.84 27.19 -17.54
CA ASP A 480 -20.22 27.30 -17.07
C ASP A 480 -21.16 27.81 -18.18
N MET A 481 -22.47 27.68 -17.97
CA MET A 481 -23.47 27.95 -18.99
C MET A 481 -23.43 29.40 -19.52
N ILE A 482 -23.11 30.38 -18.66
CA ILE A 482 -23.04 31.78 -19.09
C ILE A 482 -21.75 32.09 -19.86
N GLN A 483 -20.68 31.35 -19.56
CA GLN A 483 -19.42 31.43 -20.32
C GLN A 483 -19.61 30.84 -21.73
N LYS A 484 -20.24 29.66 -21.83
CA LYS A 484 -20.58 29.03 -23.13
C LYS A 484 -21.45 29.95 -23.98
N TRP A 485 -22.55 30.42 -23.40
CA TRP A 485 -23.42 31.38 -24.08
C TRP A 485 -22.66 32.60 -24.60
N TRP A 486 -21.75 33.17 -23.80
CA TRP A 486 -20.99 34.35 -24.21
C TRP A 486 -20.00 34.05 -25.32
N VAL A 487 -19.35 32.88 -25.30
CA VAL A 487 -18.45 32.45 -26.37
C VAL A 487 -19.23 32.27 -27.68
N ASP A 488 -20.40 31.62 -27.64
CA ASP A 488 -21.21 31.43 -28.82
C ASP A 488 -21.71 32.77 -29.38
N VAL A 489 -22.09 33.70 -28.50
CA VAL A 489 -22.45 35.09 -28.90
C VAL A 489 -21.29 35.80 -29.59
N LEU A 490 -20.05 35.63 -29.10
CA LEU A 490 -18.87 36.24 -29.73
C LEU A 490 -18.45 35.55 -31.04
N SER A 491 -18.75 34.26 -31.19
CA SER A 491 -18.48 33.48 -32.40
C SER A 491 -19.54 33.74 -33.47
N ASP A 492 -20.81 33.74 -33.08
CA ASP A 492 -21.95 33.98 -33.97
C ASP A 492 -22.20 35.46 -34.27
N GLU A 493 -21.49 36.36 -33.58
CA GLU A 493 -21.59 37.82 -33.71
C GLU A 493 -22.94 38.41 -33.32
N ASN A 494 -23.81 37.60 -32.67
CA ASN A 494 -25.18 38.00 -32.41
C ASN A 494 -25.76 37.44 -31.09
N PHE A 495 -26.85 38.07 -30.65
CA PHE A 495 -27.72 37.61 -29.56
C PHE A 495 -29.07 37.16 -30.13
N THR A 496 -29.54 36.00 -29.77
CA THR A 496 -30.86 35.48 -30.14
C THR A 496 -31.85 35.64 -28.98
N ILE A 497 -33.04 36.18 -29.27
CA ILE A 497 -34.14 36.36 -28.31
C ILE A 497 -35.42 35.95 -29.02
N GLY A 498 -35.93 34.75 -28.80
CA GLY A 498 -37.02 34.19 -29.56
C GLY A 498 -36.68 34.17 -31.07
N GLU A 499 -37.48 34.92 -31.88
CA GLU A 499 -37.22 35.06 -33.32
C GLU A 499 -36.34 36.28 -33.69
N LYS A 500 -35.98 37.11 -32.70
CA LYS A 500 -35.20 38.33 -32.92
C LYS A 500 -33.71 38.05 -32.80
N ILE A 501 -32.95 38.50 -33.81
CA ILE A 501 -31.48 38.47 -33.81
C ILE A 501 -30.98 39.91 -33.67
N LEU A 502 -30.06 40.13 -32.73
CA LEU A 502 -29.39 41.41 -32.49
C LEU A 502 -27.92 41.25 -32.76
N HIS A 503 -27.32 42.04 -33.64
CA HIS A 503 -25.89 41.96 -33.96
C HIS A 503 -25.09 42.93 -33.10
N ILE A 504 -23.98 42.45 -32.47
CA ILE A 504 -23.12 43.28 -31.58
C ILE A 504 -22.65 44.55 -32.29
N GLU A 505 -22.23 44.46 -33.54
CA GLU A 505 -21.74 45.60 -34.34
C GLU A 505 -22.82 46.63 -34.64
N GLN A 506 -24.07 46.19 -34.87
CA GLN A 506 -25.19 47.07 -35.29
C GLN A 506 -25.98 47.55 -34.08
N ASP A 507 -26.24 46.66 -33.13
CA ASP A 507 -27.06 46.88 -31.96
C ASP A 507 -26.18 46.98 -30.70
N ASN A 508 -25.22 47.90 -30.69
CA ASN A 508 -24.25 48.03 -29.61
C ASN A 508 -24.83 48.42 -28.24
N ARG A 509 -26.14 48.68 -28.14
CA ARG A 509 -26.88 48.92 -26.90
C ARG A 509 -27.98 47.92 -26.74
N VAL A 510 -27.87 47.06 -25.75
CA VAL A 510 -28.86 46.00 -25.53
C VAL A 510 -29.41 46.11 -24.10
N PRO A 511 -30.74 46.13 -23.92
CA PRO A 511 -31.39 46.11 -22.63
C PRO A 511 -30.91 44.89 -21.81
N ILE A 512 -30.66 45.11 -20.54
CA ILE A 512 -30.20 44.04 -19.63
C ILE A 512 -31.22 42.89 -19.55
N SER A 513 -32.52 43.22 -19.63
CA SER A 513 -33.61 42.24 -19.68
C SER A 513 -33.46 41.29 -20.86
N ASP A 514 -33.14 41.86 -22.03
CA ASP A 514 -33.06 41.15 -23.29
C ASP A 514 -31.87 40.17 -23.29
N LEU A 515 -30.71 40.63 -22.81
CA LEU A 515 -29.55 39.75 -22.62
C LEU A 515 -29.82 38.63 -21.62
N SER A 516 -30.50 38.93 -20.50
CA SER A 516 -30.90 37.92 -19.53
C SER A 516 -31.86 36.91 -20.13
N THR A 517 -32.77 37.33 -21.03
CA THR A 517 -33.71 36.45 -21.74
C THR A 517 -32.98 35.57 -22.74
N SER A 518 -32.09 36.15 -23.56
CA SER A 518 -31.22 35.40 -24.49
C SER A 518 -30.43 34.30 -23.79
N PHE A 519 -29.80 34.65 -22.68
CA PHE A 519 -29.08 33.64 -21.86
C PHE A 519 -30.03 32.56 -21.32
N ASP A 520 -31.19 32.91 -20.80
CA ASP A 520 -32.11 31.92 -20.22
C ASP A 520 -32.71 31.01 -21.30
N GLU A 521 -32.93 31.49 -22.52
CA GLU A 521 -33.36 30.69 -23.69
C GLU A 521 -32.26 29.72 -24.08
N TYR A 522 -31.02 30.18 -24.27
CA TYR A 522 -29.85 29.36 -24.54
C TYR A 522 -29.64 28.28 -23.45
N ALA A 523 -29.72 28.69 -22.19
CA ALA A 523 -29.51 27.79 -21.07
C ALA A 523 -30.60 26.70 -20.95
N LYS A 524 -31.86 26.99 -21.35
CA LYS A 524 -32.94 26.00 -21.43
C LYS A 524 -32.75 25.01 -22.57
N GLU A 525 -32.28 25.46 -23.70
CA GLU A 525 -31.98 24.61 -24.84
C GLU A 525 -30.93 23.56 -24.50
N HIS A 526 -29.84 23.99 -23.84
CA HIS A 526 -28.73 23.11 -23.46
C HIS A 526 -28.97 22.35 -22.15
N ASN A 527 -29.88 22.81 -21.29
CA ASN A 527 -30.27 22.14 -20.05
C ASN A 527 -31.78 22.32 -19.77
N PRO A 528 -32.62 21.36 -20.12
CA PRO A 528 -34.08 21.44 -19.89
C PRO A 528 -34.47 21.63 -18.42
N ARG A 529 -33.59 21.36 -17.46
CA ARG A 529 -33.81 21.58 -16.03
C ARG A 529 -33.31 22.95 -15.56
N HIS A 530 -32.83 23.80 -16.46
CA HIS A 530 -32.39 25.15 -16.13
C HIS A 530 -33.52 25.96 -15.45
N ARG A 531 -33.18 26.57 -14.30
CA ARG A 531 -34.09 27.53 -13.64
C ARG A 531 -33.73 28.93 -14.08
N LEU A 532 -34.74 29.69 -14.52
CA LEU A 532 -34.58 31.08 -14.93
C LEU A 532 -33.79 31.88 -13.87
N TRP A 533 -32.85 32.64 -14.34
CA TRP A 533 -32.12 33.53 -13.46
C TRP A 533 -32.85 34.86 -13.26
N SER A 534 -32.75 35.41 -12.05
CA SER A 534 -33.13 36.82 -11.90
C SER A 534 -32.12 37.70 -12.65
N VAL A 535 -32.59 38.79 -13.21
CA VAL A 535 -31.76 39.81 -13.88
C VAL A 535 -30.57 40.24 -12.99
N LYS A 536 -30.79 40.34 -11.68
CA LYS A 536 -29.72 40.64 -10.72
C LYS A 536 -28.61 39.56 -10.69
N ARG A 537 -29.00 38.29 -10.74
CA ARG A 537 -28.04 37.17 -10.78
C ARG A 537 -27.28 37.17 -12.10
N PHE A 538 -28.00 37.32 -13.21
CA PHE A 538 -27.38 37.41 -14.53
C PHE A 538 -26.33 38.54 -14.57
N CYS A 539 -26.70 39.76 -14.20
CA CYS A 539 -25.77 40.89 -14.16
C CYS A 539 -24.54 40.63 -13.30
N GLY A 540 -24.74 39.99 -12.15
CA GLY A 540 -23.63 39.67 -11.23
C GLY A 540 -22.61 38.72 -11.83
N GLN A 541 -23.04 37.77 -12.65
CA GLN A 541 -22.15 36.83 -13.32
C GLN A 541 -21.60 37.39 -14.63
N PHE A 542 -22.46 37.99 -15.45
CA PHE A 542 -22.07 38.54 -16.74
C PHE A 542 -21.03 39.67 -16.63
N ARG A 543 -21.11 40.53 -15.61
CA ARG A 543 -20.08 41.53 -15.33
C ARG A 543 -18.71 40.98 -15.09
N LYS A 544 -18.61 39.74 -14.57
CA LYS A 544 -17.33 39.08 -14.40
C LYS A 544 -16.70 38.69 -15.73
N LEU A 545 -17.51 38.46 -16.76
CA LEU A 545 -17.04 38.12 -18.11
C LEU A 545 -16.66 39.37 -18.90
N VAL A 546 -17.49 40.41 -18.81
CA VAL A 546 -17.43 41.60 -19.66
C VAL A 546 -17.18 42.90 -18.88
N SER A 547 -16.11 42.93 -18.09
CA SER A 547 -15.77 44.10 -17.27
C SER A 547 -15.41 45.35 -18.11
N ASN A 548 -15.15 45.19 -19.40
CA ASN A 548 -14.92 46.27 -20.37
C ASN A 548 -16.18 46.88 -20.94
N VAL A 549 -17.38 46.38 -20.60
CA VAL A 549 -18.66 46.84 -21.13
C VAL A 549 -19.33 47.81 -20.15
N GLU A 550 -19.76 48.97 -20.64
CA GLU A 550 -20.41 49.99 -19.84
C GLU A 550 -21.92 49.73 -19.68
N ILE A 551 -22.45 50.12 -18.52
CA ILE A 551 -23.89 50.14 -18.30
C ILE A 551 -24.39 51.59 -18.37
N LYS A 552 -25.28 51.86 -19.31
CA LYS A 552 -25.88 53.18 -19.48
C LYS A 552 -27.40 53.15 -19.24
N ARG A 553 -27.94 54.30 -18.94
CA ARG A 553 -29.38 54.53 -18.84
C ARG A 553 -29.70 55.82 -19.59
N VAL A 554 -30.61 55.72 -20.52
CA VAL A 554 -31.05 56.89 -21.29
C VAL A 554 -32.39 57.34 -20.73
N GLY A 555 -32.40 58.49 -20.05
CA GLY A 555 -33.59 59.05 -19.43
C GLY A 555 -34.24 58.12 -18.38
N SER A 556 -35.56 57.88 -18.51
CA SER A 556 -36.33 56.94 -17.69
C SER A 556 -36.35 55.53 -18.23
N GLY A 557 -35.64 55.24 -19.34
CA GLY A 557 -35.63 53.95 -20.03
C GLY A 557 -34.95 52.84 -19.22
N PRO A 558 -34.93 51.60 -19.76
CA PRO A 558 -34.23 50.48 -19.13
C PRO A 558 -32.72 50.75 -19.03
N ARG A 559 -32.06 49.98 -18.17
CA ARG A 559 -30.57 49.93 -18.16
C ARG A 559 -30.11 49.04 -19.32
N GLU A 560 -29.14 49.51 -20.07
CA GLU A 560 -28.58 48.85 -21.24
C GLU A 560 -27.08 48.59 -21.06
N TYR A 561 -26.59 47.48 -21.56
CA TYR A 561 -25.16 47.28 -21.79
C TYR A 561 -24.80 47.98 -23.10
N GLN A 562 -23.75 48.79 -23.08
CA GLN A 562 -23.13 49.34 -24.27
C GLN A 562 -21.87 48.60 -24.59
N PHE A 563 -21.90 47.78 -25.63
CA PHE A 563 -20.77 47.01 -26.08
C PHE A 563 -19.83 47.87 -26.93
N PRO A 564 -18.47 47.65 -26.80
CA PRO A 564 -17.50 48.10 -27.80
C PRO A 564 -17.67 47.27 -29.07
N SER A 565 -16.79 47.43 -30.06
CA SER A 565 -16.81 46.59 -31.27
C SER A 565 -16.68 45.09 -30.91
N LEU A 566 -17.16 44.23 -31.80
CA LEU A 566 -17.05 42.78 -31.64
C LEU A 566 -15.60 42.37 -31.43
N ASN A 567 -14.68 42.87 -32.25
CA ASN A 567 -13.27 42.59 -32.13
C ASN A 567 -12.70 42.99 -30.76
N GLU A 568 -13.12 44.15 -30.20
CA GLU A 568 -12.69 44.55 -28.85
C GLU A 568 -13.28 43.63 -27.76
N CYS A 569 -14.50 43.10 -27.94
CA CYS A 569 -15.08 42.12 -27.04
C CYS A 569 -14.35 40.79 -27.11
N GLN A 570 -14.00 40.31 -28.30
CA GLN A 570 -13.22 39.08 -28.54
C GLN A 570 -11.82 39.19 -27.96
N LEU A 571 -11.09 40.29 -28.27
CA LEU A 571 -9.77 40.56 -27.72
C LEU A 571 -9.77 40.64 -26.19
N PHE A 572 -10.74 41.31 -25.61
CA PHE A 572 -10.86 41.38 -24.16
C PHE A 572 -11.08 40.00 -23.54
N PHE A 573 -11.85 39.12 -24.18
CA PHE A 573 -12.11 37.78 -23.68
C PHE A 573 -10.87 36.90 -23.81
N THR A 574 -10.18 36.95 -24.96
CA THR A 574 -8.94 36.20 -25.19
C THR A 574 -7.81 36.64 -24.26
N ASP A 575 -7.57 37.95 -24.12
CA ASP A 575 -6.58 38.50 -23.21
C ASP A 575 -6.85 38.11 -21.75
N LYS A 576 -8.10 38.26 -21.34
CA LYS A 576 -8.51 37.94 -19.96
C LYS A 576 -8.26 36.51 -19.54
N TYR A 577 -8.42 35.58 -20.47
CA TYR A 577 -8.30 34.14 -20.21
C TYR A 577 -7.06 33.50 -20.82
N SER A 578 -6.16 34.35 -21.37
CA SER A 578 -4.93 33.91 -22.03
C SER A 578 -5.23 32.83 -23.09
N LEU A 579 -6.14 33.14 -23.99
CA LEU A 579 -6.53 32.29 -25.13
C LEU A 579 -5.89 32.85 -26.40
N ASP A 580 -5.66 32.00 -27.39
CA ASP A 580 -5.22 32.44 -28.71
C ASP A 580 -6.35 33.17 -29.44
N SER A 581 -6.01 34.13 -30.33
CA SER A 581 -6.97 34.92 -31.09
C SER A 581 -7.89 34.07 -31.98
N ASP A 582 -7.39 32.92 -32.41
CA ASP A 582 -8.04 32.00 -33.35
C ASP A 582 -9.23 31.23 -32.74
N VAL A 583 -9.46 31.40 -31.41
CA VAL A 583 -10.55 30.73 -30.67
C VAL A 583 -11.93 30.95 -31.28
N PHE A 584 -12.15 32.10 -31.91
CA PHE A 584 -13.42 32.46 -32.55
C PHE A 584 -13.48 32.15 -34.07
N GLU A 585 -12.36 31.64 -34.65
CA GLU A 585 -12.27 31.27 -36.08
C GLU A 585 -12.52 29.77 -36.33
N ILE A 586 -12.66 28.97 -35.27
CA ILE A 586 -12.71 27.49 -35.34
C ILE A 586 -14.14 26.93 -35.46
N ASN A 587 -15.14 27.73 -35.75
CA ASN A 587 -16.52 27.22 -35.94
C ASN A 587 -16.95 27.20 -37.41
#